data_5fffdfa2d65091c9517664656537dfe3
#
_entry.id   5fffdfa2d65091c9517664656537dfe3
#
_cell.length_a   1.000
_cell.length_b   1.000
_cell.length_c   1.000
_cell.angle_alpha   90.00
_cell.angle_beta   90.00
_cell.angle_gamma   90.00
#
_symmetry.space_group_name_H-M   'P 1'
#
loop_
_entity.id
_entity.type
_entity.pdbx_description
1 polymer ?
#
loop_
_entity_poly.entity_id
_entity_poly.type
_entity_poly.pdbx_seq_one_letter_code
_entity_poly.pdbx_strand_id
1 'polypeptide(L)'
;MNGRLHMTGKELIFQTLRHEPTPRAPWVPFAGVHAGALVGATATQVLTDEETLVRALLEVNRLYKPDGQPVVFDLQLEAEVLGCGLVWADDCPPSVSSHPLADTMTVPCRCTLPTAESGRMPMVLSAMRRMKEAVGDTTALYGLLCGPFTLASHLRGNDIFMDMFDDEDYVKDLLGFCADCAKR
;
A
#
# COMPACT_ATOMS: atom_id res chain seq x y z
N MET A 1 -24.93 1.27 -37.36
CA MET A 1 -24.76 1.72 -35.95
C MET A 1 -23.55 1.01 -35.38
N ASN A 2 -22.38 1.64 -35.43
CA ASN A 2 -21.14 1.05 -34.86
C ASN A 2 -21.21 1.21 -33.36
N GLY A 3 -21.57 0.16 -32.65
CA GLY A 3 -21.35 0.06 -31.20
C GLY A 3 -19.85 0.04 -30.94
N ARG A 4 -19.26 1.22 -30.69
CA ARG A 4 -17.95 1.25 -30.04
C ARG A 4 -18.14 0.62 -28.67
N LEU A 5 -17.68 -0.61 -28.49
CA LEU A 5 -17.49 -1.17 -27.16
C LEU A 5 -16.69 -0.15 -26.36
N HIS A 6 -17.31 0.39 -25.33
CA HIS A 6 -16.69 1.45 -24.52
C HIS A 6 -15.62 0.75 -23.68
N MET A 7 -14.34 0.93 -24.06
CA MET A 7 -13.20 0.39 -23.32
C MET A 7 -13.26 0.80 -21.86
N THR A 8 -13.19 -0.14 -20.96
CA THR A 8 -13.14 0.12 -19.53
C THR A 8 -11.75 0.63 -19.11
N GLY A 9 -11.66 1.31 -17.97
CA GLY A 9 -10.36 1.72 -17.41
C GLY A 9 -9.42 0.54 -17.20
N LYS A 10 -9.96 -0.58 -16.72
CA LYS A 10 -9.21 -1.82 -16.55
C LYS A 10 -8.62 -2.33 -17.88
N GLU A 11 -9.40 -2.40 -18.94
CA GLU A 11 -8.92 -2.80 -20.27
C GLU A 11 -7.84 -1.86 -20.79
N LEU A 12 -8.02 -0.55 -20.60
CA LEU A 12 -7.02 0.47 -20.99
C LEU A 12 -5.69 0.24 -20.28
N ILE A 13 -5.71 -0.04 -18.97
CA ILE A 13 -4.49 -0.34 -18.20
C ILE A 13 -3.82 -1.61 -18.72
N PHE A 14 -4.57 -2.69 -18.91
CA PHE A 14 -3.99 -3.94 -19.39
C PHE A 14 -3.42 -3.83 -20.80
N GLN A 15 -4.04 -3.06 -21.71
CA GLN A 15 -3.46 -2.77 -23.02
C GLN A 15 -2.16 -1.99 -22.89
N THR A 16 -2.13 -0.97 -22.03
CA THR A 16 -0.92 -0.18 -21.77
C THR A 16 0.21 -1.05 -21.24
N LEU A 17 -0.07 -1.96 -20.29
CA LEU A 17 0.93 -2.89 -19.74
C LEU A 17 1.46 -3.88 -20.76
N ARG A 18 0.68 -4.21 -21.80
CA ARG A 18 1.12 -5.04 -22.93
C ARG A 18 1.77 -4.25 -24.04
N HIS A 19 1.99 -2.94 -23.86
CA HIS A 19 2.53 -2.01 -24.88
C HIS A 19 1.69 -1.96 -26.17
N GLU A 20 0.39 -2.21 -26.07
CA GLU A 20 -0.56 -2.11 -27.18
C GLU A 20 -0.99 -0.64 -27.38
N PRO A 21 -1.33 -0.22 -28.62
CA PRO A 21 -1.85 1.12 -28.87
C PRO A 21 -3.12 1.39 -28.07
N THR A 22 -3.17 2.52 -27.39
CA THR A 22 -4.31 2.95 -26.59
C THR A 22 -4.83 4.30 -27.04
N PRO A 23 -6.14 4.60 -26.89
CA PRO A 23 -6.72 5.87 -27.34
C PRO A 23 -6.27 7.06 -26.49
N ARG A 24 -5.78 6.84 -25.27
CA ARG A 24 -5.24 7.83 -24.33
C ARG A 24 -4.37 7.17 -23.28
N ALA A 25 -3.60 7.95 -22.56
CA ALA A 25 -2.91 7.46 -21.36
C ALA A 25 -3.92 7.07 -20.26
N PRO A 26 -3.69 5.97 -19.52
CA PRO A 26 -4.49 5.64 -18.34
C PRO A 26 -4.25 6.65 -17.21
N TRP A 27 -5.30 6.89 -16.42
CA TRP A 27 -5.24 7.75 -15.25
C TRP A 27 -5.41 6.94 -13.96
N VAL A 28 -4.39 6.95 -13.12
CA VAL A 28 -4.31 6.13 -11.91
C VAL A 28 -3.91 7.03 -10.72
N PRO A 29 -4.86 7.79 -10.14
CA PRO A 29 -4.58 8.70 -9.04
C PRO A 29 -4.38 7.95 -7.72
N PHE A 30 -3.47 8.47 -6.89
CA PHE A 30 -3.32 8.06 -5.50
C PHE A 30 -4.12 9.01 -4.60
N ALA A 31 -5.35 8.65 -4.28
CA ALA A 31 -6.18 9.48 -3.41
C ALA A 31 -5.68 9.43 -1.94
N GLY A 32 -5.10 8.30 -1.52
CA GLY A 32 -4.59 8.15 -0.16
C GLY A 32 -5.65 8.46 0.89
N VAL A 33 -5.25 9.11 1.97
CA VAL A 33 -6.16 9.52 3.06
C VAL A 33 -7.13 10.64 2.68
N HIS A 34 -6.89 11.36 1.56
CA HIS A 34 -7.87 12.29 0.99
C HIS A 34 -9.23 11.62 0.76
N ALA A 35 -9.24 10.32 0.45
CA ALA A 35 -10.48 9.56 0.31
C ALA A 35 -11.40 9.69 1.54
N GLY A 36 -10.85 9.80 2.74
CA GLY A 36 -11.60 10.03 3.98
C GLY A 36 -12.36 11.34 3.98
N ALA A 37 -11.74 12.42 3.52
CA ALA A 37 -12.39 13.73 3.46
C ALA A 37 -13.64 13.73 2.57
N LEU A 38 -13.69 12.89 1.52
CA LEU A 38 -14.85 12.76 0.65
C LEU A 38 -16.07 12.17 1.34
N VAL A 39 -15.89 11.47 2.44
CA VAL A 39 -16.96 10.82 3.22
C VAL A 39 -17.06 11.34 4.65
N GLY A 40 -16.36 12.44 4.96
CA GLY A 40 -16.35 13.05 6.30
C GLY A 40 -15.65 12.20 7.37
N ALA A 41 -14.64 11.42 6.97
CA ALA A 41 -13.86 10.57 7.87
C ALA A 41 -12.41 11.06 7.97
N THR A 42 -11.76 10.78 9.10
CA THR A 42 -10.35 11.08 9.32
C THR A 42 -9.44 10.07 8.63
N ALA A 43 -8.15 10.42 8.47
CA ALA A 43 -7.13 9.51 7.97
C ALA A 43 -7.02 8.24 8.83
N THR A 44 -7.03 8.42 10.15
CA THR A 44 -7.02 7.31 11.11
C THR A 44 -8.21 6.37 10.88
N GLN A 45 -9.43 6.90 10.74
CA GLN A 45 -10.62 6.08 10.49
C GLN A 45 -10.53 5.31 9.18
N VAL A 46 -10.07 5.93 8.10
CA VAL A 46 -9.89 5.25 6.80
C VAL A 46 -8.89 4.09 6.89
N LEU A 47 -7.83 4.24 7.68
CA LEU A 47 -6.77 3.24 7.75
C LEU A 47 -6.99 2.18 8.84
N THR A 48 -8.01 2.33 9.71
CA THR A 48 -8.27 1.41 10.83
C THR A 48 -9.68 0.80 10.85
N ASP A 49 -10.59 1.29 10.00
CA ASP A 49 -11.97 0.79 9.90
C ASP A 49 -12.32 0.39 8.47
N GLU A 50 -12.65 -0.89 8.27
CA GLU A 50 -12.93 -1.48 6.94
C GLU A 50 -14.11 -0.80 6.24
N GLU A 51 -15.20 -0.55 6.97
CA GLU A 51 -16.40 0.05 6.37
C GLU A 51 -16.12 1.46 5.87
N THR A 52 -15.39 2.25 6.66
CA THR A 52 -14.95 3.59 6.30
C THR A 52 -14.00 3.56 5.11
N LEU A 53 -13.03 2.65 5.10
CA LEU A 53 -12.08 2.46 3.99
C LEU A 53 -12.83 2.16 2.69
N VAL A 54 -13.68 1.14 2.67
CA VAL A 54 -14.42 0.73 1.46
C VAL A 54 -15.34 1.84 0.97
N ARG A 55 -16.06 2.50 1.87
CA ARG A 55 -16.94 3.64 1.54
C ARG A 55 -16.14 4.79 0.91
N ALA A 56 -14.98 5.13 1.48
CA ALA A 56 -14.11 6.18 0.96
C ALA A 56 -13.56 5.84 -0.44
N LEU A 57 -13.13 4.60 -0.65
CA LEU A 57 -12.61 4.13 -1.94
C LEU A 57 -13.68 4.07 -3.02
N LEU A 58 -14.90 3.66 -2.69
CA LEU A 58 -16.04 3.68 -3.61
C LEU A 58 -16.40 5.12 -4.00
N GLU A 59 -16.32 6.07 -3.08
CA GLU A 59 -16.56 7.47 -3.38
C GLU A 59 -15.48 8.08 -4.29
N VAL A 60 -14.20 7.71 -4.08
CA VAL A 60 -13.11 8.03 -5.02
C VAL A 60 -13.43 7.50 -6.42
N ASN A 61 -13.84 6.23 -6.52
CA ASN A 61 -14.17 5.61 -7.80
C ASN A 61 -15.35 6.32 -8.49
N ARG A 62 -16.40 6.62 -7.73
CA ARG A 62 -17.60 7.30 -8.23
C ARG A 62 -17.31 8.72 -8.75
N LEU A 63 -16.53 9.50 -7.98
CA LEU A 63 -16.26 10.91 -8.30
C LEU A 63 -15.19 11.07 -9.38
N TYR A 64 -14.09 10.36 -9.23
CA TYR A 64 -12.93 10.57 -10.08
C TYR A 64 -12.88 9.63 -11.28
N LYS A 65 -13.61 8.51 -11.25
CA LYS A 65 -13.67 7.52 -12.35
C LYS A 65 -12.29 7.12 -12.86
N PRO A 66 -11.38 6.67 -11.97
CA PRO A 66 -10.02 6.31 -12.35
C PRO A 66 -10.02 5.04 -13.21
N ASP A 67 -9.02 4.91 -14.08
CA ASP A 67 -8.77 3.67 -14.82
C ASP A 67 -8.20 2.58 -13.91
N GLY A 68 -7.40 2.97 -12.94
CA GLY A 68 -6.88 2.10 -11.88
C GLY A 68 -6.86 2.80 -10.53
N GLN A 69 -6.98 2.01 -9.45
CA GLN A 69 -7.11 2.53 -8.10
C GLN A 69 -6.40 1.62 -7.11
N PRO A 70 -5.55 2.17 -6.20
CA PRO A 70 -5.06 1.42 -5.06
C PRO A 70 -6.21 1.15 -4.07
N VAL A 71 -6.19 -0.02 -3.43
CA VAL A 71 -7.18 -0.32 -2.39
C VAL A 71 -6.78 0.30 -1.05
N VAL A 72 -5.50 0.28 -0.72
CA VAL A 72 -4.95 0.98 0.45
C VAL A 72 -3.70 1.73 0.03
N PHE A 73 -3.48 2.91 0.58
CA PHE A 73 -2.24 3.64 0.50
C PHE A 73 -1.69 3.83 1.92
N ASP A 74 -1.02 2.82 2.42
CA ASP A 74 -0.40 2.80 3.75
C ASP A 74 0.97 2.10 3.67
N LEU A 75 2.03 2.88 3.73
CA LEU A 75 3.41 2.37 3.66
C LEU A 75 3.94 1.92 5.02
N GLN A 76 3.14 2.04 6.08
CA GLN A 76 3.51 1.68 7.43
C GLN A 76 2.90 0.33 7.88
N LEU A 77 2.08 -0.30 7.05
CA LEU A 77 1.34 -1.51 7.38
C LEU A 77 2.28 -2.66 7.79
N GLU A 78 3.29 -2.95 6.98
CA GLU A 78 4.28 -3.99 7.26
C GLU A 78 5.20 -3.60 8.42
N ALA A 79 5.57 -2.32 8.51
CA ALA A 79 6.41 -1.78 9.56
C ALA A 79 5.73 -1.92 10.94
N GLU A 80 4.42 -1.62 11.03
CA GLU A 80 3.62 -1.80 12.24
C GLU A 80 3.61 -3.27 12.69
N VAL A 81 3.35 -4.19 11.78
CA VAL A 81 3.36 -5.64 12.07
C VAL A 81 4.73 -6.12 12.57
N LEU A 82 5.81 -5.52 12.06
CA LEU A 82 7.18 -5.84 12.45
C LEU A 82 7.65 -5.10 13.71
N GLY A 83 6.74 -4.37 14.38
CA GLY A 83 6.98 -3.78 15.70
C GLY A 83 7.37 -2.31 15.70
N CYS A 84 7.27 -1.60 14.59
CA CYS A 84 7.41 -0.14 14.58
C CYS A 84 6.24 0.51 15.33
N GLY A 85 6.54 1.46 16.21
CA GLY A 85 5.51 2.36 16.77
C GLY A 85 5.04 3.34 15.72
N LEU A 86 3.73 3.63 15.71
CA LEU A 86 3.12 4.61 14.82
C LEU A 86 2.52 5.78 15.59
N VAL A 87 2.68 6.98 15.07
CA VAL A 87 1.91 8.16 15.47
C VAL A 87 0.82 8.40 14.45
N TRP A 88 -0.41 8.36 14.90
CA TRP A 88 -1.61 8.56 14.11
C TRP A 88 -2.02 10.03 14.06
N ALA A 89 -2.53 10.47 12.94
CA ALA A 89 -3.08 11.81 12.75
C ALA A 89 -4.40 11.75 11.97
N ASP A 90 -5.23 12.79 12.10
CA ASP A 90 -6.56 12.82 11.47
C ASP A 90 -6.53 13.31 10.03
N ASP A 91 -5.50 14.03 9.63
CA ASP A 91 -5.37 14.72 8.34
C ASP A 91 -4.24 14.20 7.45
N CYS A 92 -3.40 13.29 7.95
CA CYS A 92 -2.31 12.70 7.19
C CYS A 92 -2.10 11.21 7.52
N PRO A 93 -1.35 10.47 6.68
CA PRO A 93 -0.97 9.10 7.00
C PRO A 93 -0.17 9.01 8.29
N PRO A 94 -0.19 7.86 9.01
CA PRO A 94 0.62 7.68 10.20
C PRO A 94 2.11 7.76 9.86
N SER A 95 2.91 8.14 10.83
CA SER A 95 4.37 8.16 10.73
C SER A 95 5.01 7.18 11.72
N VAL A 96 6.13 6.59 11.34
CA VAL A 96 6.91 5.72 12.23
C VAL A 96 7.57 6.59 13.31
N SER A 97 7.39 6.20 14.57
CA SER A 97 7.91 6.91 15.75
C SER A 97 8.94 6.12 16.55
N SER A 98 9.00 4.81 16.33
CA SER A 98 10.03 3.96 16.95
C SER A 98 10.49 2.87 15.98
N HIS A 99 11.74 2.50 16.10
CA HIS A 99 12.44 1.60 15.20
C HIS A 99 12.91 0.37 15.99
N PRO A 100 12.34 -0.82 15.77
CA PRO A 100 12.67 -2.01 16.58
C PRO A 100 14.13 -2.46 16.46
N LEU A 101 14.83 -2.02 15.42
CA LEU A 101 16.25 -2.34 15.21
C LEU A 101 17.19 -1.17 15.51
N ALA A 102 16.72 -0.09 16.16
CA ALA A 102 17.55 1.09 16.44
C ALA A 102 18.83 0.72 17.20
N ASP A 103 18.72 -0.15 18.20
CA ASP A 103 19.82 -0.50 19.11
C ASP A 103 20.42 -1.89 18.81
N THR A 104 20.16 -2.49 17.63
CA THR A 104 20.66 -3.83 17.30
C THR A 104 21.01 -3.98 15.82
N MET A 105 22.10 -4.72 15.55
CA MET A 105 22.50 -5.14 14.20
C MET A 105 22.00 -6.56 13.88
N THR A 106 20.95 -7.02 14.56
CA THR A 106 20.42 -8.38 14.35
C THR A 106 19.26 -8.34 13.38
N VAL A 107 19.39 -8.98 12.22
CA VAL A 107 18.29 -9.15 11.26
C VAL A 107 17.20 -10.04 11.87
N PRO A 108 15.92 -9.65 11.79
CA PRO A 108 14.83 -10.46 12.34
C PRO A 108 14.74 -11.85 11.72
N CYS A 109 14.29 -12.83 12.52
CA CYS A 109 14.04 -14.18 12.01
C CYS A 109 12.94 -14.16 10.95
N ARG A 110 13.09 -14.91 9.86
CA ARG A 110 12.04 -15.09 8.85
C ARG A 110 10.75 -15.71 9.40
N CYS A 111 10.77 -16.24 10.61
CA CYS A 111 9.58 -16.69 11.34
C CYS A 111 8.67 -15.54 11.78
N THR A 112 9.15 -14.28 11.78
CA THR A 112 8.38 -13.07 12.12
C THR A 112 7.79 -12.37 10.91
N LEU A 113 7.97 -12.90 9.70
CA LEU A 113 7.40 -12.32 8.50
C LEU A 113 5.87 -12.20 8.60
N PRO A 114 5.28 -11.07 8.17
CA PRO A 114 3.84 -10.87 8.16
C PRO A 114 3.08 -11.97 7.43
N THR A 115 1.90 -12.28 7.90
CA THR A 115 0.94 -13.20 7.28
C THR A 115 -0.36 -12.47 6.96
N ALA A 116 -1.27 -13.13 6.25
CA ALA A 116 -2.61 -12.58 5.97
C ALA A 116 -3.42 -12.26 7.25
N GLU A 117 -3.06 -12.81 8.40
CA GLU A 117 -3.71 -12.64 9.70
C GLU A 117 -3.00 -11.60 10.59
N SER A 118 -1.88 -11.02 10.12
CA SER A 118 -1.06 -10.11 10.93
C SER A 118 -1.63 -8.69 10.95
N GLY A 119 -1.72 -8.10 12.14
CA GLY A 119 -2.11 -6.69 12.31
C GLY A 119 -3.38 -6.30 11.55
N ARG A 120 -3.29 -5.27 10.70
CA ARG A 120 -4.39 -4.78 9.87
C ARG A 120 -4.51 -5.50 8.50
N MET A 121 -3.69 -6.51 8.20
CA MET A 121 -3.76 -7.27 6.94
C MET A 121 -5.15 -7.87 6.66
N PRO A 122 -5.87 -8.49 7.64
CA PRO A 122 -7.21 -9.01 7.39
C PRO A 122 -8.18 -7.95 6.88
N MET A 123 -8.15 -6.75 7.46
CA MET A 123 -8.97 -5.61 7.04
C MET A 123 -8.66 -5.20 5.59
N VAL A 124 -7.37 -5.07 5.25
CA VAL A 124 -6.93 -4.68 3.90
C VAL A 124 -7.35 -5.73 2.87
N LEU A 125 -7.13 -7.01 3.16
CA LEU A 125 -7.51 -8.11 2.27
C LEU A 125 -9.03 -8.21 2.09
N SER A 126 -9.81 -7.96 3.15
CA SER A 126 -11.26 -7.90 3.07
C SER A 126 -11.72 -6.72 2.20
N ALA A 127 -11.17 -5.53 2.41
CA ALA A 127 -11.44 -4.36 1.58
C ALA A 127 -11.09 -4.60 0.10
N MET A 128 -9.98 -5.29 -0.19
CA MET A 128 -9.61 -5.66 -1.57
C MET A 128 -10.66 -6.57 -2.23
N ARG A 129 -11.20 -7.56 -1.51
CA ARG A 129 -12.27 -8.43 -2.03
C ARG A 129 -13.53 -7.62 -2.32
N ARG A 130 -13.96 -6.78 -1.39
CA ARG A 130 -15.16 -5.93 -1.54
C ARG A 130 -15.01 -4.94 -2.71
N MET A 131 -13.86 -4.30 -2.85
CA MET A 131 -13.59 -3.40 -3.97
C MET A 131 -13.58 -4.17 -5.31
N LYS A 132 -13.00 -5.38 -5.34
CA LYS A 132 -13.01 -6.24 -6.53
C LYS A 132 -14.43 -6.59 -6.97
N GLU A 133 -15.29 -6.93 -6.03
CA GLU A 133 -16.70 -7.22 -6.29
C GLU A 133 -17.47 -6.00 -6.80
N ALA A 134 -17.18 -4.82 -6.23
CA ALA A 134 -17.92 -3.60 -6.54
C ALA A 134 -17.51 -2.94 -7.86
N VAL A 135 -16.20 -2.84 -8.15
CA VAL A 135 -15.69 -2.04 -9.28
C VAL A 135 -14.61 -2.76 -10.10
N GLY A 136 -14.20 -3.96 -9.70
CA GLY A 136 -13.08 -4.68 -10.32
C GLY A 136 -13.31 -5.16 -11.77
N ASP A 137 -14.51 -5.06 -12.30
CA ASP A 137 -14.78 -5.34 -13.72
C ASP A 137 -14.40 -4.15 -14.62
N THR A 138 -14.50 -2.92 -14.11
CA THR A 138 -14.29 -1.70 -14.89
C THR A 138 -13.03 -0.94 -14.52
N THR A 139 -12.55 -1.06 -13.28
CA THR A 139 -11.37 -0.37 -12.73
C THR A 139 -10.29 -1.40 -12.38
N ALA A 140 -9.05 -1.18 -12.80
CA ALA A 140 -7.93 -2.01 -12.37
C ALA A 140 -7.61 -1.71 -10.90
N LEU A 141 -7.68 -2.74 -10.06
CA LEU A 141 -7.34 -2.62 -8.64
C LEU A 141 -5.94 -3.18 -8.39
N TYR A 142 -5.20 -2.54 -7.48
CA TYR A 142 -3.88 -2.99 -7.08
C TYR A 142 -3.63 -2.76 -5.60
N GLY A 143 -2.80 -3.62 -5.00
CA GLY A 143 -2.26 -3.43 -3.67
C GLY A 143 -1.01 -2.57 -3.71
N LEU A 144 -0.72 -1.90 -2.62
CA LEU A 144 0.54 -1.23 -2.35
C LEU A 144 1.24 -1.95 -1.21
N LEU A 145 2.53 -2.04 -1.31
CA LEU A 145 3.39 -2.59 -0.28
C LEU A 145 4.64 -1.71 -0.15
N CYS A 146 5.26 -1.80 1.01
CA CYS A 146 6.48 -1.07 1.29
C CYS A 146 7.66 -1.71 0.54
N GLY A 147 8.42 -0.92 -0.19
CA GLY A 147 9.66 -1.41 -0.83
C GLY A 147 10.71 -1.83 0.21
N PRO A 148 11.61 -2.78 -0.11
CA PRO A 148 12.56 -3.33 0.85
C PRO A 148 13.41 -2.27 1.56
N PHE A 149 13.89 -1.25 0.86
CA PHE A 149 14.69 -0.20 1.47
C PHE A 149 13.87 0.70 2.39
N THR A 150 12.64 1.06 1.99
CA THR A 150 11.75 1.85 2.83
C THR A 150 11.38 1.08 4.10
N LEU A 151 11.08 -0.21 3.99
CA LEU A 151 10.78 -1.05 5.15
C LEU A 151 12.00 -1.18 6.06
N ALA A 152 13.20 -1.40 5.51
CA ALA A 152 14.43 -1.45 6.28
C ALA A 152 14.70 -0.13 7.03
N SER A 153 14.44 1.03 6.39
CA SER A 153 14.58 2.33 7.06
C SER A 153 13.52 2.53 8.16
N HIS A 154 12.32 1.98 8.02
CA HIS A 154 11.35 1.98 9.10
C HIS A 154 11.79 1.12 10.29
N LEU A 155 12.40 -0.02 10.03
CA LEU A 155 12.88 -0.94 11.08
C LEU A 155 14.13 -0.42 11.80
N ARG A 156 15.12 0.10 11.04
CA ARG A 156 16.44 0.51 11.56
C ARG A 156 16.51 2.01 11.89
N GLY A 157 15.65 2.81 11.32
CA GLY A 157 15.73 4.27 11.42
C GLY A 157 16.78 4.85 10.46
N ASN A 158 17.24 6.06 10.77
CA ASN A 158 18.20 6.77 9.93
C ASN A 158 19.61 6.16 9.94
N ASP A 159 19.91 5.32 10.91
CA ASP A 159 21.24 4.70 11.03
C ASP A 159 21.51 3.76 9.85
N ILE A 160 20.48 3.25 9.17
CA ILE A 160 20.66 2.45 7.96
C ILE A 160 21.55 3.12 6.90
N PHE A 161 21.54 4.45 6.83
CA PHE A 161 22.38 5.18 5.88
C PHE A 161 23.87 5.13 6.24
N MET A 162 24.18 5.06 7.53
CA MET A 162 25.56 4.86 7.98
C MET A 162 25.96 3.39 7.88
N ASP A 163 25.05 2.48 8.24
CA ASP A 163 25.28 1.04 8.15
C ASP A 163 25.64 0.60 6.71
N MET A 164 25.15 1.29 5.68
CA MET A 164 25.52 1.03 4.27
C MET A 164 27.02 1.17 4.01
N PHE A 165 27.75 1.94 4.83
CA PHE A 165 29.19 2.12 4.74
C PHE A 165 29.95 1.32 5.77
N ASP A 166 29.39 1.14 6.97
CA ASP A 166 30.06 0.53 8.10
C ASP A 166 29.88 -0.99 8.14
N ASP A 167 28.71 -1.51 7.69
CA ASP A 167 28.39 -2.95 7.64
C ASP A 167 27.44 -3.27 6.46
N GLU A 168 28.00 -3.30 5.26
CA GLU A 168 27.26 -3.58 4.02
C GLU A 168 26.56 -4.96 4.05
N ASP A 169 27.15 -5.96 4.71
CA ASP A 169 26.59 -7.30 4.77
C ASP A 169 25.34 -7.35 5.64
N TYR A 170 25.33 -6.64 6.78
CA TYR A 170 24.11 -6.44 7.58
C TYR A 170 22.98 -5.80 6.75
N VAL A 171 23.30 -4.74 6.02
CA VAL A 171 22.29 -4.04 5.21
C VAL A 171 21.74 -4.95 4.12
N LYS A 172 22.57 -5.73 3.43
CA LYS A 172 22.12 -6.72 2.43
C LYS A 172 21.19 -7.77 3.03
N ASP A 173 21.53 -8.29 4.21
CA ASP A 173 20.73 -9.28 4.91
C ASP A 173 19.38 -8.69 5.36
N LEU A 174 19.37 -7.47 5.88
CA LEU A 174 18.15 -6.77 6.26
C LEU A 174 17.26 -6.48 5.03
N LEU A 175 17.84 -6.02 3.92
CA LEU A 175 17.10 -5.84 2.67
C LEU A 175 16.55 -7.16 2.12
N GLY A 176 17.30 -8.27 2.28
CA GLY A 176 16.84 -9.61 1.95
C GLY A 176 15.62 -10.03 2.77
N PHE A 177 15.63 -9.79 4.07
CA PHE A 177 14.47 -9.99 4.95
C PHE A 177 13.26 -9.15 4.51
N CYS A 178 13.46 -7.85 4.24
CA CYS A 178 12.40 -6.95 3.79
C CYS A 178 11.85 -7.34 2.41
N ALA A 179 12.69 -7.83 1.50
CA ALA A 179 12.25 -8.36 0.21
C ALA A 179 11.41 -9.64 0.36
N ASP A 180 11.74 -10.51 1.32
CA ASP A 180 10.94 -11.69 1.62
C ASP A 180 9.58 -11.31 2.25
N CYS A 181 9.51 -10.21 3.01
CA CYS A 181 8.26 -9.64 3.50
C CYS A 181 7.33 -9.24 2.33
N ALA A 182 7.87 -8.57 1.31
CA ALA A 182 7.11 -8.12 0.16
C ALA A 182 6.63 -9.25 -0.78
N LYS A 183 7.25 -10.45 -0.70
CA LYS A 183 6.89 -11.62 -1.53
C LYS A 183 5.83 -12.51 -0.92
N ARG A 184 5.48 -12.32 0.33
CA ARG A 184 4.60 -13.20 1.09
C ARG A 184 3.15 -12.73 1.12
#